data_78e96f7458cb07d7c4cfcf201d284010
#
_entry.id   78e96f7458cb07d7c4cfcf201d284010
#
_cell.length_a   1.000
_cell.length_b   1.000
_cell.length_c   1.000
_cell.angle_alpha   90.00
_cell.angle_beta   90.00
_cell.angle_gamma   90.00
#
_symmetry.space_group_name_H-M   'P 1'
#
loop_
_entity.id
_entity.type
_entity.pdbx_description
1 polymer ?
#
loop_
_entity_poly.entity_id
_entity_poly.type
_entity_poly.pdbx_seq_one_letter_code
_entity_poly.pdbx_strand_id
1 'polypeptide(L)'
;VKEQSVRRGNFLMFFSNGYRFRKYMKAILIGLPTWFVIGILINQSDRFAKVMYGSTTLDSGRSIMFAYVAISIGDILVGFVCQWLKSRKKGLLIFYILCVVSAFLFFSPLNSNDSVMYAICALLGFSTGFWAIFVTMGAEQFGTNLRATAATTIPNMVRGSLPLMNLLFLTLFQKSWGWPLIKSGILTGIIVMLISSVAYYYTEETYHKDLNYTE
;
A
#
# COMPACT_ATOMS: atom_id res chain seq x y z
N VAL A 1 -1.37 -6.21 45.33
CA VAL A 1 -1.16 -6.53 43.92
C VAL A 1 -0.24 -5.44 43.38
N LYS A 2 1.03 -5.74 43.11
CA LYS A 2 1.96 -4.80 42.46
C LYS A 2 1.44 -4.54 41.06
N GLU A 3 0.96 -3.32 40.79
CA GLU A 3 0.79 -2.84 39.42
C GLU A 3 2.14 -2.93 38.72
N GLN A 4 2.33 -3.95 37.89
CA GLN A 4 3.44 -3.93 36.98
C GLN A 4 3.21 -2.74 36.05
N SER A 5 4.08 -1.74 36.13
CA SER A 5 4.05 -0.55 35.28
C SER A 5 4.30 -1.01 33.82
N VAL A 6 3.23 -1.32 33.11
CA VAL A 6 3.32 -1.71 31.71
C VAL A 6 3.86 -0.53 30.90
N ARG A 7 5.04 -0.68 30.33
CA ARG A 7 5.63 0.36 29.48
C ARG A 7 4.72 0.57 28.26
N ARG A 8 4.14 1.75 28.14
CA ARG A 8 3.25 2.13 27.05
C ARG A 8 3.99 2.99 26.03
N GLY A 9 3.67 2.83 24.75
CA GLY A 9 4.12 3.73 23.67
C GLY A 9 5.60 3.67 23.30
N ASN A 10 6.37 2.69 23.77
CA ASN A 10 7.78 2.59 23.45
C ASN A 10 8.01 1.93 22.08
N PHE A 11 8.37 2.75 21.08
CA PHE A 11 8.66 2.29 19.71
C PHE A 11 9.76 1.22 19.63
N LEU A 12 10.80 1.31 20.48
CA LEU A 12 11.89 0.34 20.46
C LEU A 12 11.46 -1.08 20.87
N MET A 13 10.30 -1.22 21.50
CA MET A 13 9.76 -2.54 21.84
C MET A 13 9.43 -3.40 20.60
N PHE A 14 9.16 -2.80 19.44
CA PHE A 14 8.99 -3.57 18.20
C PHE A 14 10.26 -4.30 17.77
N PHE A 15 11.42 -3.83 18.19
CA PHE A 15 12.74 -4.38 17.84
C PHE A 15 13.34 -5.24 18.96
N SER A 16 12.76 -5.24 20.15
CA SER A 16 13.31 -5.96 21.32
C SER A 16 13.06 -7.48 21.26
N ASN A 17 12.13 -7.95 20.42
CA ASN A 17 11.76 -9.35 20.31
C ASN A 17 11.54 -9.70 18.82
N GLY A 18 12.19 -10.77 18.35
CA GLY A 18 12.08 -11.22 16.96
C GLY A 18 10.65 -11.54 16.50
N TYR A 19 9.76 -11.97 17.39
CA TYR A 19 8.35 -12.19 17.07
C TYR A 19 7.62 -10.87 16.81
N ARG A 20 7.77 -9.86 17.68
CA ARG A 20 7.22 -8.50 17.49
C ARG A 20 7.78 -7.84 16.24
N PHE A 21 9.07 -7.96 16.02
CA PHE A 21 9.72 -7.44 14.81
C PHE A 21 9.12 -8.03 13.54
N ARG A 22 8.93 -9.35 13.48
CA ARG A 22 8.29 -10.00 12.31
C ARG A 22 6.85 -9.53 12.09
N LYS A 23 6.06 -9.38 13.17
CA LYS A 23 4.70 -8.80 13.07
C LYS A 23 4.74 -7.39 12.49
N TYR A 24 5.63 -6.55 13.02
CA TYR A 24 5.78 -5.16 12.60
C TYR A 24 6.21 -5.05 11.14
N MET A 25 7.21 -5.83 10.73
CA MET A 25 7.66 -5.87 9.34
C MET A 25 6.58 -6.38 8.39
N LYS A 26 5.86 -7.45 8.73
CA LYS A 26 4.73 -7.92 7.92
C LYS A 26 3.67 -6.84 7.73
N ALA A 27 3.31 -6.14 8.81
CA ALA A 27 2.35 -5.05 8.73
C ALA A 27 2.83 -3.91 7.79
N ILE A 28 4.10 -3.52 7.83
CA ILE A 28 4.66 -2.53 6.90
C ILE A 28 4.61 -3.04 5.45
N LEU A 29 5.06 -4.27 5.22
CA LEU A 29 5.18 -4.83 3.87
C LEU A 29 3.81 -4.96 3.16
N ILE A 30 2.72 -5.18 3.89
CA ILE A 30 1.36 -5.19 3.34
C ILE A 30 0.96 -3.83 2.74
N GLY A 31 1.42 -2.73 3.30
CA GLY A 31 1.07 -1.39 2.83
C GLY A 31 1.83 -0.91 1.58
N LEU A 32 2.91 -1.59 1.17
CA LEU A 32 3.80 -1.15 0.09
C LEU A 32 3.09 -0.84 -1.24
N PRO A 33 2.08 -1.63 -1.70
CA PRO A 33 1.43 -1.37 -2.99
C PRO A 33 0.82 0.01 -3.08
N THR A 34 0.27 0.56 -1.99
CA THR A 34 -0.31 1.91 -1.98
C THR A 34 0.72 2.97 -2.40
N TRP A 35 1.94 2.90 -1.86
CA TRP A 35 2.96 3.91 -2.19
C TRP A 35 3.67 3.63 -3.52
N PHE A 36 3.69 2.40 -4.01
CA PHE A 36 4.05 2.12 -5.39
C PHE A 36 3.05 2.77 -6.36
N VAL A 37 1.75 2.58 -6.13
CA VAL A 37 0.68 3.15 -6.98
C VAL A 37 0.71 4.68 -6.94
N ILE A 38 0.64 5.27 -5.75
CA ILE A 38 0.56 6.74 -5.61
C ILE A 38 1.89 7.40 -5.99
N GLY A 39 3.00 6.89 -5.45
CA GLY A 39 4.30 7.55 -5.54
C GLY A 39 5.06 7.30 -6.85
N ILE A 40 4.74 6.21 -7.58
CA ILE A 40 5.38 5.90 -8.85
C ILE A 40 4.38 6.01 -10.01
N LEU A 41 3.30 5.22 -10.03
CA LEU A 41 2.43 5.19 -11.19
C LEU A 41 1.67 6.50 -11.38
N ILE A 42 0.97 6.96 -10.36
CA ILE A 42 0.12 8.15 -10.45
C ILE A 42 0.96 9.42 -10.48
N ASN A 43 1.95 9.51 -9.60
CA ASN A 43 2.80 10.70 -9.52
C ASN A 43 3.66 10.94 -10.78
N GLN A 44 3.94 9.90 -11.56
CA GLN A 44 4.69 9.99 -12.82
C GLN A 44 3.82 9.66 -14.04
N SER A 45 2.50 9.79 -13.91
CA SER A 45 1.54 9.47 -14.98
C SER A 45 1.78 10.29 -16.26
N ASP A 46 2.23 11.54 -16.14
CA ASP A 46 2.66 12.39 -17.25
C ASP A 46 3.81 11.79 -18.06
N ARG A 47 4.82 11.24 -17.38
CA ARG A 47 5.95 10.57 -18.03
C ARG A 47 5.52 9.27 -18.71
N PHE A 48 4.65 8.50 -18.05
CA PHE A 48 4.09 7.28 -18.63
C PHE A 48 3.22 7.61 -19.85
N ALA A 49 2.33 8.59 -19.78
CA ALA A 49 1.49 9.05 -20.86
C ALA A 49 2.29 9.48 -22.10
N LYS A 50 3.37 10.25 -21.86
CA LYS A 50 4.28 10.65 -22.94
C LYS A 50 4.92 9.48 -23.65
N VAL A 51 5.33 8.44 -22.93
CA VAL A 51 5.98 7.26 -23.51
C VAL A 51 4.96 6.31 -24.16
N MET A 52 3.75 6.19 -23.61
CA MET A 52 2.75 5.23 -24.05
C MET A 52 1.97 5.68 -25.29
N TYR A 53 1.55 6.95 -25.31
CA TYR A 53 0.73 7.47 -26.41
C TYR A 53 1.09 8.90 -26.85
N GLY A 54 2.25 9.41 -26.44
CA GLY A 54 2.77 10.68 -26.90
C GLY A 54 2.10 11.93 -26.29
N SER A 55 1.35 11.80 -25.20
CA SER A 55 0.72 12.95 -24.55
C SER A 55 1.75 13.97 -24.03
N THR A 56 1.43 15.25 -24.24
CA THR A 56 2.17 16.39 -23.68
C THR A 56 1.26 17.25 -22.79
N THR A 57 0.00 16.88 -22.63
CA THR A 57 -1.06 17.65 -21.96
C THR A 57 -1.51 17.02 -20.64
N LEU A 58 -1.13 15.77 -20.37
CA LEU A 58 -1.49 15.10 -19.12
C LEU A 58 -0.82 15.78 -17.93
N ASP A 59 -1.63 16.13 -16.92
CA ASP A 59 -1.17 16.72 -15.66
C ASP A 59 -1.22 15.67 -14.55
N SER A 60 -0.04 15.32 -14.02
CA SER A 60 0.06 14.38 -12.89
C SER A 60 -0.64 14.90 -11.62
N GLY A 61 -0.74 16.21 -11.43
CA GLY A 61 -1.50 16.82 -10.33
C GLY A 61 -2.98 16.47 -10.38
N ARG A 62 -3.60 16.52 -11.58
CA ARG A 62 -4.98 16.06 -11.80
C ARG A 62 -5.12 14.56 -11.60
N SER A 63 -4.16 13.77 -12.07
CA SER A 63 -4.14 12.32 -11.82
C SER A 63 -4.15 12.01 -10.32
N ILE A 64 -3.35 12.73 -9.55
CA ILE A 64 -3.29 12.61 -8.08
C ILE A 64 -4.63 13.03 -7.46
N MET A 65 -5.23 14.14 -7.91
CA MET A 65 -6.53 14.60 -7.41
C MET A 65 -7.62 13.54 -7.60
N PHE A 66 -7.77 12.99 -8.81
CA PHE A 66 -8.75 11.93 -9.09
C PHE A 66 -8.49 10.67 -8.28
N ALA A 67 -7.22 10.29 -8.12
CA ALA A 67 -6.83 9.15 -7.31
C ALA A 67 -7.22 9.33 -5.83
N TYR A 68 -6.94 10.48 -5.22
CA TYR A 68 -7.27 10.71 -3.81
C TYR A 68 -8.78 10.78 -3.54
N VAL A 69 -9.57 11.36 -4.45
CA VAL A 69 -11.04 11.29 -4.36
C VAL A 69 -11.50 9.83 -4.38
N ALA A 70 -10.95 9.03 -5.28
CA ALA A 70 -11.30 7.61 -5.40
C ALA A 70 -10.81 6.77 -4.22
N ILE A 71 -9.61 7.06 -3.65
CA ILE A 71 -9.13 6.45 -2.39
C ILE A 71 -10.13 6.64 -1.27
N SER A 72 -10.64 7.87 -1.09
CA SER A 72 -11.60 8.17 -0.02
C SER A 72 -12.88 7.32 -0.13
N ILE A 73 -13.36 7.08 -1.35
CA ILE A 73 -14.49 6.18 -1.61
C ILE A 73 -14.10 4.73 -1.31
N GLY A 74 -12.93 4.31 -1.74
CA GLY A 74 -12.40 2.96 -1.50
C GLY A 74 -12.23 2.64 -0.01
N ASP A 75 -11.71 3.58 0.77
CA ASP A 75 -11.53 3.44 2.23
C ASP A 75 -12.87 3.24 2.97
N ILE A 76 -13.94 3.89 2.53
CA ILE A 76 -15.28 3.68 3.07
C ILE A 76 -15.80 2.29 2.67
N LEU A 77 -15.69 1.95 1.39
CA LEU A 77 -16.24 0.69 0.87
C LEU A 77 -15.51 -0.55 1.40
N VAL A 78 -14.18 -0.49 1.56
CA VAL A 78 -13.44 -1.62 2.15
C VAL A 78 -13.91 -1.94 3.55
N GLY A 79 -14.30 -0.93 4.34
CA GLY A 79 -14.88 -1.12 5.66
C GLY A 79 -16.17 -1.96 5.61
N PHE A 80 -17.10 -1.62 4.72
CA PHE A 80 -18.33 -2.41 4.51
C PHE A 80 -18.05 -3.82 4.00
N VAL A 81 -17.13 -3.98 3.04
CA VAL A 81 -16.71 -5.29 2.52
C VAL A 81 -16.16 -6.17 3.64
N CYS A 82 -15.31 -5.64 4.51
CA CYS A 82 -14.76 -6.38 5.65
C CYS A 82 -15.85 -6.79 6.66
N GLN A 83 -16.82 -5.92 6.92
CA GLN A 83 -17.95 -6.25 7.80
C GLN A 83 -18.83 -7.34 7.20
N TRP A 84 -19.16 -7.23 5.92
CA TRP A 84 -19.97 -8.23 5.21
C TRP A 84 -19.29 -9.61 5.15
N LEU A 85 -18.00 -9.62 4.85
CA LEU A 85 -17.20 -10.86 4.78
C LEU A 85 -16.75 -11.39 6.16
N LYS A 86 -16.95 -10.61 7.22
CA LYS A 86 -16.47 -10.88 8.59
C LYS A 86 -14.98 -11.24 8.61
N SER A 87 -14.19 -10.56 7.78
CA SER A 87 -12.76 -10.83 7.63
C SER A 87 -12.04 -9.61 7.04
N ARG A 88 -11.01 -9.14 7.73
CA ARG A 88 -10.15 -8.06 7.24
C ARG A 88 -9.25 -8.55 6.11
N LYS A 89 -8.74 -9.77 6.22
CA LYS A 89 -7.88 -10.36 5.17
C LYS A 89 -8.63 -10.52 3.86
N LYS A 90 -9.86 -11.02 3.88
CA LYS A 90 -10.65 -11.18 2.63
C LYS A 90 -10.93 -9.82 1.97
N GLY A 91 -11.29 -8.80 2.76
CA GLY A 91 -11.46 -7.44 2.24
C GLY A 91 -10.18 -6.91 1.60
N LEU A 92 -9.06 -7.03 2.28
CA LEU A 92 -7.74 -6.64 1.76
C LEU A 92 -7.38 -7.39 0.46
N LEU A 93 -7.66 -8.70 0.39
CA LEU A 93 -7.39 -9.51 -0.81
C LEU A 93 -8.15 -9.00 -2.04
N ILE A 94 -9.43 -8.65 -1.88
CA ILE A 94 -10.24 -8.10 -2.97
C ILE A 94 -9.60 -6.84 -3.52
N PHE A 95 -9.17 -5.94 -2.65
CA PHE A 95 -8.53 -4.69 -3.05
C PHE A 95 -7.13 -4.92 -3.65
N TYR A 96 -6.39 -5.93 -3.20
CA TYR A 96 -5.13 -6.35 -3.84
C TYR A 96 -5.34 -6.84 -5.27
N ILE A 97 -6.35 -7.70 -5.49
CA ILE A 97 -6.70 -8.17 -6.83
C ILE A 97 -7.10 -6.98 -7.71
N LEU A 98 -7.91 -6.06 -7.17
CA LEU A 98 -8.30 -4.85 -7.89
C LEU A 98 -7.09 -3.97 -8.23
N CYS A 99 -6.10 -3.87 -7.32
CA CYS A 99 -4.86 -3.13 -7.54
C CYS A 99 -4.04 -3.76 -8.70
N VAL A 100 -3.93 -5.08 -8.74
CA VAL A 100 -3.25 -5.78 -9.85
C VAL A 100 -3.97 -5.55 -11.16
N VAL A 101 -5.30 -5.68 -11.20
CA VAL A 101 -6.11 -5.44 -12.41
C VAL A 101 -5.96 -3.99 -12.88
N SER A 102 -6.03 -3.03 -11.96
CA SER A 102 -5.88 -1.60 -12.29
C SER A 102 -4.47 -1.27 -12.80
N ALA A 103 -3.42 -1.89 -12.21
CA ALA A 103 -2.05 -1.75 -12.69
C ALA A 103 -1.86 -2.38 -14.08
N PHE A 104 -2.51 -3.52 -14.34
CA PHE A 104 -2.54 -4.12 -15.68
C PHE A 104 -3.19 -3.18 -16.71
N LEU A 105 -4.33 -2.59 -16.37
CA LEU A 105 -4.99 -1.60 -17.23
C LEU A 105 -4.11 -0.37 -17.46
N PHE A 106 -3.38 0.07 -16.46
CA PHE A 106 -2.47 1.22 -16.56
C PHE A 106 -1.41 1.00 -17.65
N PHE A 107 -0.82 -0.19 -17.73
CA PHE A 107 0.20 -0.52 -18.71
C PHE A 107 -0.35 -1.12 -20.00
N SER A 108 -1.67 -1.26 -20.14
CA SER A 108 -2.29 -1.86 -21.33
C SER A 108 -2.44 -0.85 -22.49
N PRO A 109 -2.56 -1.33 -23.75
CA PRO A 109 -2.87 -0.47 -24.89
C PRO A 109 -4.22 0.26 -24.81
N LEU A 110 -5.12 -0.17 -23.91
CA LEU A 110 -6.39 0.52 -23.64
C LEU A 110 -6.18 1.93 -23.07
N ASN A 111 -5.04 2.15 -22.42
CA ASN A 111 -4.62 3.44 -21.91
C ASN A 111 -4.02 4.29 -23.03
N SER A 112 -4.88 4.90 -23.86
CA SER A 112 -4.54 5.51 -25.15
C SER A 112 -4.73 7.01 -25.23
N ASN A 113 -5.27 7.64 -24.18
CA ASN A 113 -5.46 9.10 -24.12
C ASN A 113 -5.57 9.59 -22.66
N ASP A 114 -5.48 10.92 -22.48
CA ASP A 114 -5.45 11.54 -21.17
C ASP A 114 -6.69 11.26 -20.31
N SER A 115 -7.89 11.24 -20.92
CA SER A 115 -9.13 10.97 -20.20
C SER A 115 -9.16 9.54 -19.65
N VAL A 116 -8.72 8.56 -20.43
CA VAL A 116 -8.60 7.17 -20.00
C VAL A 116 -7.53 7.03 -18.92
N MET A 117 -6.38 7.71 -19.07
CA MET A 117 -5.33 7.74 -18.05
C MET A 117 -5.87 8.27 -16.70
N TYR A 118 -6.61 9.39 -16.69
CA TYR A 118 -7.24 9.91 -15.48
C TYR A 118 -8.22 8.92 -14.85
N ALA A 119 -9.05 8.25 -15.66
CA ALA A 119 -9.98 7.24 -15.18
C ALA A 119 -9.24 6.03 -14.57
N ILE A 120 -8.15 5.57 -15.21
CA ILE A 120 -7.32 4.48 -14.68
C ILE A 120 -6.59 4.92 -13.40
N CYS A 121 -6.09 6.16 -13.30
CA CYS A 121 -5.51 6.70 -12.07
C CYS A 121 -6.54 6.77 -10.94
N ALA A 122 -7.79 7.12 -11.24
CA ALA A 122 -8.88 7.05 -10.25
C ALA A 122 -9.14 5.59 -9.82
N LEU A 123 -9.18 4.64 -10.73
CA LEU A 123 -9.36 3.21 -10.43
C LEU A 123 -8.18 2.66 -9.59
N LEU A 124 -6.95 3.02 -9.93
CA LEU A 124 -5.76 2.73 -9.14
C LEU A 124 -5.88 3.31 -7.73
N GLY A 125 -6.30 4.57 -7.60
CA GLY A 125 -6.57 5.20 -6.33
C GLY A 125 -7.61 4.41 -5.54
N PHE A 126 -8.77 4.13 -6.13
CA PHE A 126 -9.81 3.32 -5.50
C PHE A 126 -9.30 1.97 -4.99
N SER A 127 -8.48 1.29 -5.79
CA SER A 127 -7.92 0.00 -5.43
C SER A 127 -6.95 0.05 -4.25
N THR A 128 -6.36 1.21 -3.96
CA THR A 128 -5.52 1.43 -2.78
C THR A 128 -6.29 1.93 -1.55
N GLY A 129 -7.62 2.07 -1.65
CA GLY A 129 -8.53 2.40 -0.56
C GLY A 129 -8.66 1.32 0.52
N PHE A 130 -7.76 0.34 0.55
CA PHE A 130 -7.58 -0.56 1.69
C PHE A 130 -6.72 0.06 2.82
N TRP A 131 -6.31 1.32 2.69
CA TRP A 131 -5.39 1.96 3.62
C TRP A 131 -5.92 1.97 5.05
N ALA A 132 -7.19 2.32 5.28
CA ALA A 132 -7.80 2.31 6.60
C ALA A 132 -7.79 0.91 7.24
N ILE A 133 -8.15 -0.12 6.48
CA ILE A 133 -8.16 -1.52 6.97
C ILE A 133 -6.74 -2.04 7.20
N PHE A 134 -5.79 -1.70 6.36
CA PHE A 134 -4.38 -2.04 6.51
C PHE A 134 -3.81 -1.50 7.84
N VAL A 135 -4.04 -0.21 8.14
CA VAL A 135 -3.60 0.42 9.39
C VAL A 135 -4.24 -0.24 10.60
N THR A 136 -5.55 -0.47 10.53
CA THR A 136 -6.31 -1.13 11.60
C THR A 136 -5.80 -2.56 11.83
N MET A 137 -5.69 -3.38 10.79
CA MET A 137 -5.22 -4.75 10.88
C MET A 137 -3.76 -4.82 11.40
N GLY A 138 -2.90 -3.88 10.97
CA GLY A 138 -1.53 -3.77 11.46
C GLY A 138 -1.46 -3.43 12.95
N ALA A 139 -2.29 -2.50 13.41
CA ALA A 139 -2.37 -2.12 14.83
C ALA A 139 -2.94 -3.24 15.71
N GLU A 140 -3.96 -3.95 15.23
CA GLU A 140 -4.61 -5.06 15.93
C GLU A 140 -3.72 -6.31 16.12
N GLN A 141 -2.59 -6.39 15.40
CA GLN A 141 -1.57 -7.42 15.65
C GLN A 141 -0.91 -7.25 17.02
N PHE A 142 -1.01 -6.06 17.64
CA PHE A 142 -0.31 -5.69 18.87
C PHE A 142 -1.25 -5.49 20.05
N GLY A 143 -0.74 -5.75 21.26
CA GLY A 143 -1.43 -5.50 22.51
C GLY A 143 -1.72 -4.01 22.75
N THR A 144 -2.60 -3.73 23.72
CA THR A 144 -3.08 -2.38 24.02
C THR A 144 -1.95 -1.38 24.31
N ASN A 145 -0.83 -1.83 24.88
CA ASN A 145 0.32 -1.00 25.21
C ASN A 145 1.14 -0.53 23.99
N LEU A 146 1.08 -1.25 22.85
CA LEU A 146 1.82 -0.91 21.63
C LEU A 146 0.91 -0.54 20.44
N ARG A 147 -0.40 -0.80 20.51
CA ARG A 147 -1.35 -0.64 19.41
C ARG A 147 -1.38 0.78 18.85
N ALA A 148 -1.43 1.79 19.71
CA ALA A 148 -1.42 3.19 19.27
C ALA A 148 -0.12 3.55 18.55
N THR A 149 1.01 3.07 19.08
CA THR A 149 2.33 3.28 18.44
C THR A 149 2.40 2.56 17.09
N ALA A 150 1.87 1.34 16.98
CA ALA A 150 1.78 0.61 15.72
C ALA A 150 0.90 1.36 14.69
N ALA A 151 -0.29 1.83 15.10
CA ALA A 151 -1.22 2.56 14.24
C ALA A 151 -0.60 3.83 13.64
N THR A 152 0.29 4.49 14.36
CA THR A 152 0.95 5.72 13.87
C THR A 152 2.24 5.44 13.10
N THR A 153 3.03 4.45 13.51
CA THR A 153 4.35 4.22 12.93
C THR A 153 4.30 3.36 11.67
N ILE A 154 3.44 2.35 11.59
CA ILE A 154 3.33 1.47 10.41
C ILE A 154 3.05 2.27 9.14
N PRO A 155 2.01 3.13 9.05
CA PRO A 155 1.76 3.90 7.82
C PRO A 155 2.90 4.86 7.47
N ASN A 156 3.59 5.42 8.47
CA ASN A 156 4.73 6.30 8.22
C ASN A 156 5.95 5.52 7.69
N MET A 157 6.20 4.31 8.17
CA MET A 157 7.25 3.43 7.64
C MET A 157 6.95 2.99 6.21
N VAL A 158 5.68 2.69 5.90
CA VAL A 158 5.26 2.39 4.52
C VAL A 158 5.50 3.60 3.61
N ARG A 159 5.14 4.80 4.05
CA ARG A 159 5.44 6.05 3.31
C ARG A 159 6.94 6.24 3.13
N GLY A 160 7.71 5.98 4.17
CA GLY A 160 9.18 6.04 4.16
C GLY A 160 9.86 5.01 3.26
N SER A 161 9.15 4.00 2.76
CA SER A 161 9.68 3.04 1.77
C SER A 161 9.72 3.59 0.33
N LEU A 162 9.02 4.69 0.03
CA LEU A 162 8.97 5.27 -1.31
C LEU A 162 10.36 5.64 -1.87
N PRO A 163 11.31 6.24 -1.12
CA PRO A 163 12.67 6.44 -1.61
C PRO A 163 13.37 5.15 -2.04
N LEU A 164 13.15 4.03 -1.33
CA LEU A 164 13.73 2.73 -1.70
C LEU A 164 13.10 2.19 -3.00
N MET A 165 11.79 2.34 -3.17
CA MET A 165 11.11 1.98 -4.42
C MET A 165 11.60 2.84 -5.58
N ASN A 166 11.81 4.14 -5.38
CA ASN A 166 12.38 5.04 -6.40
C ASN A 166 13.85 4.72 -6.70
N LEU A 167 14.63 4.30 -5.72
CA LEU A 167 16.00 3.82 -5.94
C LEU A 167 15.99 2.60 -6.87
N LEU A 168 15.09 1.64 -6.63
CA LEU A 168 14.93 0.48 -7.50
C LEU A 168 14.46 0.87 -8.90
N PHE A 169 13.41 1.68 -9.00
CA PHE A 169 12.76 2.09 -10.25
C PHE A 169 13.63 3.01 -11.11
N LEU A 170 14.11 4.13 -10.53
CA LEU A 170 14.84 5.16 -11.28
C LEU A 170 16.33 4.84 -11.39
N THR A 171 16.97 4.48 -10.26
CA THR A 171 18.43 4.38 -10.24
C THR A 171 18.88 3.02 -10.76
N LEU A 172 18.34 1.93 -10.22
CA LEU A 172 18.78 0.61 -10.64
C LEU A 172 18.28 0.26 -12.04
N PHE A 173 16.97 0.28 -12.28
CA PHE A 173 16.42 -0.20 -13.54
C PHE A 173 16.63 0.77 -14.69
N GLN A 174 16.32 2.07 -14.51
CA GLN A 174 16.44 3.02 -15.62
C GLN A 174 17.88 3.49 -15.82
N LYS A 175 18.56 3.98 -14.75
CA LYS A 175 19.89 4.59 -14.91
C LYS A 175 21.00 3.55 -15.05
N SER A 176 21.04 2.51 -14.19
CA SER A 176 22.13 1.54 -14.19
C SER A 176 21.96 0.47 -15.27
N TRP A 177 20.75 -0.03 -15.48
CA TRP A 177 20.47 -1.10 -16.45
C TRP A 177 19.95 -0.59 -17.79
N GLY A 178 19.65 0.71 -17.91
CA GLY A 178 19.17 1.33 -19.14
C GLY A 178 17.78 0.86 -19.59
N TRP A 179 16.94 0.35 -18.69
CA TRP A 179 15.65 -0.19 -19.04
C TRP A 179 14.63 0.90 -19.35
N PRO A 180 13.70 0.65 -20.32
CA PRO A 180 12.60 1.55 -20.61
C PRO A 180 11.73 1.79 -19.37
N LEU A 181 11.11 2.98 -19.32
CA LEU A 181 10.25 3.44 -18.22
C LEU A 181 9.15 2.41 -17.88
N ILE A 182 8.44 1.92 -18.89
CA ILE A 182 7.33 0.97 -18.73
C ILE A 182 7.84 -0.34 -18.10
N LYS A 183 8.92 -0.92 -18.64
CA LYS A 183 9.51 -2.16 -18.12
C LYS A 183 9.95 -2.00 -16.68
N SER A 184 10.57 -0.87 -16.34
CA SER A 184 11.02 -0.55 -14.98
C SER A 184 9.82 -0.43 -14.02
N GLY A 185 8.73 0.21 -14.45
CA GLY A 185 7.50 0.33 -13.68
C GLY A 185 6.83 -1.02 -13.41
N ILE A 186 6.68 -1.84 -14.45
CA ILE A 186 6.08 -3.18 -14.33
C ILE A 186 6.89 -4.05 -13.36
N LEU A 187 8.21 -4.10 -13.51
CA LEU A 187 9.03 -4.97 -12.66
C LEU A 187 9.05 -4.49 -11.20
N THR A 188 9.12 -3.17 -10.98
CA THR A 188 8.99 -2.61 -9.63
C THR A 188 7.65 -3.00 -9.01
N GLY A 189 6.55 -2.90 -9.76
CA GLY A 189 5.23 -3.32 -9.32
C GLY A 189 5.14 -4.80 -8.97
N ILE A 190 5.69 -5.67 -9.83
CA ILE A 190 5.76 -7.12 -9.57
C ILE A 190 6.50 -7.40 -8.26
N ILE A 191 7.68 -6.81 -8.06
CA ILE A 191 8.47 -7.00 -6.83
C ILE A 191 7.69 -6.55 -5.61
N VAL A 192 7.11 -5.36 -5.65
CA VAL A 192 6.31 -4.82 -4.54
C VAL A 192 5.11 -5.70 -4.23
N MET A 193 4.35 -6.13 -5.25
CA MET A 193 3.19 -7.00 -5.07
C MET A 193 3.56 -8.38 -4.55
N LEU A 194 4.66 -8.98 -4.99
CA LEU A 194 5.15 -10.26 -4.48
C LEU A 194 5.53 -10.15 -2.99
N ILE A 195 6.31 -9.14 -2.61
CA ILE A 195 6.70 -8.90 -1.21
C ILE A 195 5.44 -8.73 -0.34
N SER A 196 4.49 -7.91 -0.80
CA SER A 196 3.27 -7.63 -0.05
C SER A 196 2.35 -8.84 0.04
N SER A 197 2.25 -9.65 -1.02
CA SER A 197 1.46 -10.89 -1.04
C SER A 197 2.03 -11.95 -0.10
N VAL A 198 3.36 -12.09 -0.03
CA VAL A 198 4.02 -12.95 0.94
C VAL A 198 3.74 -12.48 2.37
N ALA A 199 3.89 -11.18 2.65
CA ALA A 199 3.58 -10.63 3.96
C ALA A 199 2.10 -10.83 4.34
N TYR A 200 1.17 -10.61 3.40
CA TYR A 200 -0.24 -10.85 3.55
C TYR A 200 -0.54 -12.32 3.92
N TYR A 201 0.07 -13.27 3.22
CA TYR A 201 -0.14 -14.71 3.47
C TYR A 201 0.19 -15.08 4.92
N TYR A 202 1.33 -14.62 5.43
CA TYR A 202 1.80 -14.90 6.79
C TYR A 202 1.21 -14.00 7.88
N THR A 203 0.33 -13.06 7.56
CA THR A 203 -0.33 -12.21 8.55
C THR A 203 -1.62 -12.86 9.04
N GLU A 204 -1.86 -12.76 10.35
CA GLU A 204 -3.04 -13.34 10.99
C GLU A 204 -4.29 -12.49 10.73
N GLU A 205 -5.45 -13.16 10.65
CA GLU A 205 -6.75 -12.50 10.66
C GLU A 205 -6.99 -11.82 12.02
N THR A 206 -7.56 -10.61 12.00
CA THR A 206 -7.79 -9.84 13.22
C THR A 206 -9.26 -9.52 13.50
N TYR A 207 -10.17 -9.84 12.60
CA TYR A 207 -11.59 -9.44 12.71
C TYR A 207 -12.29 -9.92 13.99
N HIS A 208 -11.94 -11.11 14.50
CA HIS A 208 -12.51 -11.68 15.73
C HIS A 208 -11.50 -11.80 16.88
N LYS A 209 -10.33 -11.15 16.74
CA LYS A 209 -9.26 -11.25 17.73
C LYS A 209 -9.66 -10.50 19.00
N ASP A 210 -9.47 -11.17 20.17
CA ASP A 210 -9.53 -10.43 21.42
C ASP A 210 -8.40 -9.39 21.47
N LEU A 211 -8.79 -8.14 21.65
CA LEU A 211 -7.86 -7.02 21.64
C LEU A 211 -7.43 -6.59 23.05
N ASN A 212 -7.94 -7.22 24.10
CA ASN A 212 -7.67 -6.84 25.50
C ASN A 212 -6.47 -7.59 26.08
N TYR A 213 -5.31 -7.49 25.41
CA TYR A 213 -4.07 -8.05 25.92
C TYR A 213 -2.92 -7.02 25.88
N THR A 214 -1.89 -7.27 26.66
CA THR A 214 -0.63 -6.49 26.67
C THR A 214 0.52 -7.37 26.19
N GLU A 215 1.49 -6.74 25.52
CA GLU A 215 2.71 -7.41 25.05
C GLU A 215 3.88 -7.21 26.01
#